data_10139ed86a99423ce26a353fd2784d42
#
_entry.id   10139ed86a99423ce26a353fd2784d42
#
_cell.length_a   1.000
_cell.length_b   1.000
_cell.length_c   1.000
_cell.angle_alpha   90.00
_cell.angle_beta   90.00
_cell.angle_gamma   90.00
#
_symmetry.space_group_name_H-M   'P 1'
#
loop_
_entity.id
_entity.type
_entity.pdbx_description
1 polymer ?
#
loop_
_entity_poly.entity_id
_entity_poly.type
_entity_poly.pdbx_seq_one_letter_code
_entity_poly.pdbx_strand_id
1 'polypeptide(L)'
;MKSAFKAALLGAAAIALFGTAQAQAAGIGACLITKTETNPFFVKMKEGAQAKAAELGVDLKAYAGKDDGDNEGQVAAVETCIADGAKGILITPSNTKAIVPVIKKARDAGILVIALDTPLDPIDAADQTMATDNFQAGFLIGAYAKAKMGDAAKDAKIGFININPQQVTVDVLRNQGFMSGFGIDVKNPNVIGDEDDPRIVGHDYTNGNPEGGRKAM
;
A
#
# COMPACT_ATOMS: atom_id res chain seq x y z
N MET A 1 69.88 -44.35 -52.04
CA MET A 1 69.43 -45.25 -50.99
C MET A 1 69.21 -44.45 -49.71
N LYS A 2 68.07 -44.67 -49.12
CA LYS A 2 67.56 -44.18 -47.79
C LYS A 2 66.92 -42.80 -47.82
N SER A 3 65.60 -42.85 -48.01
CA SER A 3 64.61 -41.87 -47.74
C SER A 3 64.42 -41.71 -46.22
N ALA A 4 64.31 -40.50 -45.76
CA ALA A 4 63.83 -40.19 -44.37
C ALA A 4 62.54 -39.43 -44.49
N PHE A 5 61.49 -40.05 -44.09
CA PHE A 5 60.15 -39.50 -43.90
C PHE A 5 60.15 -38.51 -42.70
N LYS A 6 59.79 -37.29 -42.94
CA LYS A 6 59.47 -36.33 -41.88
C LYS A 6 57.97 -36.24 -41.76
N ALA A 7 57.44 -36.85 -40.71
CA ALA A 7 56.07 -36.66 -40.31
C ALA A 7 55.88 -35.27 -39.64
N ALA A 8 55.05 -34.45 -40.23
CA ALA A 8 54.64 -33.17 -39.65
C ALA A 8 53.39 -33.45 -38.76
N LEU A 9 53.51 -33.29 -37.45
CA LEU A 9 52.39 -33.24 -36.55
C LEU A 9 51.74 -31.84 -36.62
N LEU A 10 50.56 -31.77 -37.22
CA LEU A 10 49.67 -30.64 -37.08
C LEU A 10 48.89 -30.77 -35.76
N GLY A 11 49.29 -30.01 -34.76
CA GLY A 11 48.54 -29.86 -33.51
C GLY A 11 47.39 -28.89 -33.72
N ALA A 12 46.15 -29.39 -33.80
CA ALA A 12 44.95 -28.55 -33.76
C ALA A 12 44.72 -28.09 -32.34
N ALA A 13 45.00 -26.83 -32.03
CA ALA A 13 44.59 -26.19 -30.79
C ALA A 13 43.11 -25.84 -30.86
N ALA A 14 42.24 -26.65 -30.27
CA ALA A 14 40.86 -26.35 -30.05
C ALA A 14 40.75 -25.26 -28.94
N ILE A 15 40.58 -24.01 -29.33
CA ILE A 15 40.24 -22.92 -28.41
C ILE A 15 38.77 -23.14 -28.01
N ALA A 16 38.55 -23.74 -26.84
CA ALA A 16 37.25 -23.78 -26.20
C ALA A 16 36.90 -22.34 -25.79
N LEU A 17 36.07 -21.66 -26.57
CA LEU A 17 35.37 -20.45 -26.17
C LEU A 17 34.39 -20.80 -25.09
N PHE A 18 34.82 -20.79 -23.84
CA PHE A 18 33.90 -20.70 -22.68
C PHE A 18 33.26 -19.33 -22.75
N GLY A 19 32.12 -19.25 -23.43
CA GLY A 19 31.21 -18.15 -23.26
C GLY A 19 30.82 -18.06 -21.80
N THR A 20 31.35 -17.10 -21.08
CA THR A 20 30.85 -16.73 -19.78
C THR A 20 29.43 -16.22 -20.01
N ALA A 21 28.43 -17.12 -19.93
CA ALA A 21 27.07 -16.69 -19.70
C ALA A 21 27.11 -15.87 -18.42
N GLN A 22 27.12 -14.53 -18.55
CA GLN A 22 26.82 -13.67 -17.43
C GLN A 22 25.41 -14.06 -16.99
N ALA A 23 25.32 -14.86 -15.96
CA ALA A 23 24.09 -15.00 -15.22
C ALA A 23 23.76 -13.59 -14.74
N GLN A 24 22.89 -12.90 -15.46
CA GLN A 24 22.31 -11.66 -15.03
C GLN A 24 21.63 -12.03 -13.72
N ALA A 25 22.17 -11.55 -12.61
CA ALA A 25 21.55 -11.79 -11.31
C ALA A 25 20.10 -11.34 -11.46
N ALA A 26 19.17 -12.30 -11.38
CA ALA A 26 17.77 -11.98 -11.43
C ALA A 26 17.53 -10.91 -10.36
N GLY A 27 17.03 -9.75 -10.75
CA GLY A 27 16.79 -8.65 -9.85
C GLY A 27 15.94 -9.13 -8.68
N ILE A 28 16.10 -8.50 -7.51
CA ILE A 28 15.26 -8.80 -6.36
C ILE A 28 13.81 -8.52 -6.77
N GLY A 29 12.96 -9.55 -6.78
CA GLY A 29 11.53 -9.41 -7.09
C GLY A 29 10.80 -8.70 -5.96
N ALA A 30 10.00 -7.70 -6.28
CA ALA A 30 9.12 -7.03 -5.33
C ALA A 30 7.75 -6.75 -5.96
N CYS A 31 6.74 -6.55 -5.12
CA CYS A 31 5.40 -6.17 -5.55
C CYS A 31 5.00 -4.82 -4.95
N LEU A 32 4.28 -4.02 -5.73
CA LEU A 32 3.48 -2.90 -5.24
C LEU A 32 2.01 -3.22 -5.47
N ILE A 33 1.20 -3.13 -4.42
CA ILE A 33 -0.24 -3.41 -4.48
C ILE A 33 -0.98 -2.18 -3.98
N THR A 34 -1.63 -1.44 -4.88
CA THR A 34 -2.40 -0.24 -4.55
C THR A 34 -3.90 -0.52 -4.49
N LYS A 35 -4.70 0.45 -4.01
CA LYS A 35 -6.17 0.28 -3.95
C LYS A 35 -6.78 0.34 -5.34
N THR A 36 -6.39 1.32 -6.17
CA THR A 36 -6.90 1.48 -7.54
C THR A 36 -5.82 1.99 -8.50
N GLU A 37 -6.08 1.87 -9.81
CA GLU A 37 -5.26 2.50 -10.86
C GLU A 37 -5.83 3.84 -11.34
N THR A 38 -6.98 4.28 -10.82
CA THR A 38 -7.69 5.48 -11.28
C THR A 38 -7.50 6.69 -10.37
N ASN A 39 -7.17 6.48 -9.10
CA ASN A 39 -6.89 7.57 -8.17
C ASN A 39 -5.49 8.14 -8.44
N PRO A 40 -5.36 9.46 -8.75
CA PRO A 40 -4.07 10.08 -9.06
C PRO A 40 -2.98 9.90 -8.00
N PHE A 41 -3.37 9.77 -6.73
CA PHE A 41 -2.44 9.51 -5.62
C PHE A 41 -1.73 8.15 -5.80
N PHE A 42 -2.48 7.08 -6.08
CA PHE A 42 -1.90 5.75 -6.29
C PHE A 42 -1.16 5.64 -7.62
N VAL A 43 -1.61 6.37 -8.66
CA VAL A 43 -0.86 6.49 -9.92
C VAL A 43 0.54 7.06 -9.67
N LYS A 44 0.63 8.16 -8.90
CA LYS A 44 1.94 8.76 -8.56
C LYS A 44 2.79 7.88 -7.66
N MET A 45 2.18 7.15 -6.74
CA MET A 45 2.88 6.15 -5.93
C MET A 45 3.51 5.06 -6.81
N LYS A 46 2.75 4.52 -7.79
CA LYS A 46 3.21 3.52 -8.76
C LYS A 46 4.36 4.06 -9.61
N GLU A 47 4.23 5.26 -10.17
CA GLU A 47 5.27 5.90 -10.98
C GLU A 47 6.58 6.07 -10.18
N GLY A 48 6.49 6.57 -8.94
CA GLY A 48 7.64 6.74 -8.06
C GLY A 48 8.31 5.42 -7.69
N ALA A 49 7.51 4.39 -7.38
CA ALA A 49 8.02 3.07 -7.06
C ALA A 49 8.72 2.43 -8.26
N GLN A 50 8.14 2.52 -9.47
CA GLN A 50 8.73 1.99 -10.70
C GLN A 50 10.05 2.69 -11.04
N ALA A 51 10.09 4.03 -10.93
CA ALA A 51 11.32 4.79 -11.16
C ALA A 51 12.44 4.36 -10.20
N LYS A 52 12.11 4.21 -8.90
CA LYS A 52 13.10 3.79 -7.91
C LYS A 52 13.52 2.33 -8.06
N ALA A 53 12.60 1.45 -8.43
CA ALA A 53 12.90 0.06 -8.73
C ALA A 53 13.89 -0.08 -9.89
N ALA A 54 13.67 0.68 -10.98
CA ALA A 54 14.59 0.72 -12.13
C ALA A 54 15.98 1.20 -11.72
N GLU A 55 16.08 2.25 -10.89
CA GLU A 55 17.36 2.77 -10.40
C GLU A 55 18.11 1.71 -9.55
N LEU A 56 17.38 0.93 -8.74
CA LEU A 56 17.94 -0.06 -7.83
C LEU A 56 18.12 -1.46 -8.44
N GLY A 57 17.69 -1.68 -9.69
CA GLY A 57 17.71 -3.00 -10.33
C GLY A 57 16.72 -4.00 -9.69
N VAL A 58 15.62 -3.49 -9.11
CA VAL A 58 14.53 -4.29 -8.54
C VAL A 58 13.52 -4.64 -9.63
N ASP A 59 13.14 -5.92 -9.74
CA ASP A 59 12.03 -6.37 -10.59
C ASP A 59 10.70 -6.11 -9.86
N LEU A 60 10.10 -4.95 -10.12
CA LEU A 60 8.86 -4.51 -9.47
C LEU A 60 7.63 -4.85 -10.30
N LYS A 61 6.78 -5.74 -9.77
CA LYS A 61 5.44 -6.00 -10.31
C LYS A 61 4.42 -5.12 -9.59
N ALA A 62 3.58 -4.41 -10.35
CA ALA A 62 2.56 -3.53 -9.80
C ALA A 62 1.15 -4.09 -10.05
N TYR A 63 0.35 -4.13 -9.00
CA TYR A 63 -1.04 -4.60 -8.99
C TYR A 63 -1.93 -3.53 -8.34
N ALA A 64 -3.21 -3.60 -8.62
CA ALA A 64 -4.22 -2.75 -7.98
C ALA A 64 -5.55 -3.50 -7.86
N GLY A 65 -6.37 -3.10 -6.89
CA GLY A 65 -7.78 -3.47 -6.85
C GLY A 65 -8.58 -2.77 -7.96
N LYS A 66 -9.77 -3.25 -8.21
CA LYS A 66 -10.73 -2.67 -9.19
C LYS A 66 -11.28 -1.34 -8.70
N ASP A 67 -11.47 -1.24 -7.40
CA ASP A 67 -11.96 -0.06 -6.68
C ASP A 67 -11.31 0.02 -5.29
N ASP A 68 -11.62 1.08 -4.55
CA ASP A 68 -11.00 1.34 -3.23
C ASP A 68 -11.33 0.26 -2.19
N GLY A 69 -12.43 -0.49 -2.37
CA GLY A 69 -12.87 -1.55 -1.45
C GLY A 69 -12.49 -2.97 -1.88
N ASP A 70 -11.81 -3.17 -3.01
CA ASP A 70 -11.53 -4.51 -3.58
C ASP A 70 -10.44 -5.26 -2.80
N ASN A 71 -10.82 -5.80 -1.66
CA ASN A 71 -9.95 -6.64 -0.86
C ASN A 71 -9.62 -7.99 -1.55
N GLU A 72 -10.55 -8.57 -2.28
CA GLU A 72 -10.36 -9.87 -2.94
C GLU A 72 -9.29 -9.79 -4.03
N GLY A 73 -9.31 -8.74 -4.83
CA GLY A 73 -8.29 -8.47 -5.83
C GLY A 73 -6.90 -8.29 -5.19
N GLN A 74 -6.84 -7.61 -4.05
CA GLN A 74 -5.57 -7.45 -3.32
C GLN A 74 -5.07 -8.77 -2.71
N VAL A 75 -5.96 -9.61 -2.17
CA VAL A 75 -5.60 -10.96 -1.68
C VAL A 75 -4.99 -11.78 -2.81
N ALA A 76 -5.62 -11.82 -3.99
CA ALA A 76 -5.11 -12.53 -5.16
C ALA A 76 -3.74 -12.00 -5.62
N ALA A 77 -3.53 -10.68 -5.56
CA ALA A 77 -2.25 -10.06 -5.88
C ALA A 77 -1.14 -10.47 -4.89
N VAL A 78 -1.43 -10.49 -3.58
CA VAL A 78 -0.47 -10.97 -2.56
C VAL A 78 -0.13 -12.44 -2.80
N GLU A 79 -1.12 -13.29 -3.08
CA GLU A 79 -0.87 -14.71 -3.38
C GLU A 79 -0.02 -14.91 -4.63
N THR A 80 -0.24 -14.09 -5.67
CA THR A 80 0.60 -14.08 -6.87
C THR A 80 2.05 -13.71 -6.51
N CYS A 81 2.25 -12.68 -5.70
CA CYS A 81 3.59 -12.27 -5.26
C CYS A 81 4.31 -13.35 -4.44
N ILE A 82 3.57 -14.09 -3.60
CA ILE A 82 4.12 -15.25 -2.87
C ILE A 82 4.54 -16.33 -3.85
N ALA A 83 3.68 -16.69 -4.80
CA ALA A 83 3.95 -17.73 -5.80
C ALA A 83 5.15 -17.38 -6.71
N ASP A 84 5.31 -16.10 -7.04
CA ASP A 84 6.43 -15.58 -7.83
C ASP A 84 7.75 -15.51 -7.03
N GLY A 85 7.72 -15.78 -5.73
CA GLY A 85 8.91 -15.73 -4.87
C GLY A 85 9.44 -14.33 -4.60
N ALA A 86 8.57 -13.32 -4.62
CA ALA A 86 8.92 -11.95 -4.28
C ALA A 86 9.64 -11.89 -2.92
N LYS A 87 10.54 -10.92 -2.75
CA LYS A 87 11.26 -10.66 -1.49
C LYS A 87 10.66 -9.52 -0.69
N GLY A 88 9.83 -8.71 -1.32
CA GLY A 88 9.14 -7.60 -0.67
C GLY A 88 7.76 -7.34 -1.29
N ILE A 89 6.83 -6.95 -0.45
CA ILE A 89 5.49 -6.48 -0.82
C ILE A 89 5.28 -5.11 -0.19
N LEU A 90 4.98 -4.14 -1.02
CA LEU A 90 4.51 -2.81 -0.65
C LEU A 90 3.01 -2.79 -0.89
N ILE A 91 2.19 -2.56 0.13
CA ILE A 91 0.72 -2.62 -0.01
C ILE A 91 0.01 -1.43 0.62
N THR A 92 -0.95 -0.87 -0.11
CA THR A 92 -1.94 0.06 0.45
C THR A 92 -3.26 -0.69 0.60
N PRO A 93 -3.60 -1.20 1.80
CA PRO A 93 -4.73 -2.11 1.97
C PRO A 93 -6.09 -1.44 1.78
N SER A 94 -6.98 -2.09 1.02
CA SER A 94 -8.38 -1.70 0.83
C SER A 94 -9.23 -2.04 2.06
N ASN A 95 -8.94 -3.17 2.72
CA ASN A 95 -9.54 -3.55 4.00
C ASN A 95 -8.45 -3.94 4.98
N THR A 96 -8.28 -3.13 6.02
CA THR A 96 -7.15 -3.20 6.94
C THR A 96 -7.13 -4.42 7.83
N LYS A 97 -8.30 -5.06 8.03
CA LYS A 97 -8.46 -6.30 8.83
C LYS A 97 -8.52 -7.54 7.95
N ALA A 98 -9.35 -7.51 6.91
CA ALA A 98 -9.60 -8.69 6.08
C ALA A 98 -8.38 -9.15 5.26
N ILE A 99 -7.43 -8.26 4.99
CA ILE A 99 -6.19 -8.59 4.28
C ILE A 99 -5.15 -9.30 5.18
N VAL A 100 -5.24 -9.16 6.51
CA VAL A 100 -4.24 -9.65 7.47
C VAL A 100 -3.88 -11.13 7.31
N PRO A 101 -4.83 -12.06 7.08
CA PRO A 101 -4.48 -13.48 6.92
C PRO A 101 -3.50 -13.74 5.76
N VAL A 102 -3.69 -13.09 4.61
CA VAL A 102 -2.79 -13.28 3.47
C VAL A 102 -1.46 -12.55 3.66
N ILE A 103 -1.45 -11.43 4.36
CA ILE A 103 -0.22 -10.74 4.77
C ILE A 103 0.62 -11.63 5.69
N LYS A 104 -0.03 -12.27 6.67
CA LYS A 104 0.66 -13.26 7.53
C LYS A 104 1.28 -14.39 6.70
N LYS A 105 0.54 -14.93 5.72
CA LYS A 105 1.04 -15.96 4.81
C LYS A 105 2.29 -15.50 4.04
N ALA A 106 2.31 -14.25 3.57
CA ALA A 106 3.48 -13.67 2.90
C ALA A 106 4.69 -13.56 3.86
N ARG A 107 4.48 -13.07 5.08
CA ARG A 107 5.54 -12.96 6.10
C ARG A 107 6.06 -14.32 6.54
N ASP A 108 5.18 -15.32 6.72
CA ASP A 108 5.57 -16.69 7.03
C ASP A 108 6.41 -17.34 5.90
N ALA A 109 6.23 -16.87 4.65
CA ALA A 109 7.06 -17.24 3.50
C ALA A 109 8.40 -16.47 3.43
N GLY A 110 8.71 -15.61 4.42
CA GLY A 110 9.93 -14.81 4.49
C GLY A 110 9.94 -13.58 3.58
N ILE A 111 8.76 -13.09 3.19
CA ILE A 111 8.61 -11.88 2.38
C ILE A 111 8.46 -10.67 3.31
N LEU A 112 9.27 -9.65 3.10
CA LEU A 112 9.14 -8.36 3.81
C LEU A 112 7.85 -7.66 3.37
N VAL A 113 6.97 -7.31 4.30
CA VAL A 113 5.73 -6.60 4.01
C VAL A 113 5.74 -5.21 4.63
N ILE A 114 5.57 -4.20 3.78
CA ILE A 114 5.48 -2.80 4.19
C ILE A 114 4.09 -2.26 3.82
N ALA A 115 3.33 -1.85 4.83
CA ALA A 115 2.08 -1.12 4.62
C ALA A 115 2.37 0.34 4.27
N LEU A 116 1.76 0.83 3.20
CA LEU A 116 1.89 2.21 2.73
C LEU A 116 0.57 2.95 2.92
N ASP A 117 0.64 4.22 3.34
CA ASP A 117 -0.50 5.14 3.47
C ASP A 117 -1.56 4.69 4.49
N THR A 118 -2.00 3.45 4.40
CA THR A 118 -3.09 2.89 5.21
C THR A 118 -2.55 1.80 6.14
N PRO A 119 -2.45 2.04 7.47
CA PRO A 119 -2.01 1.03 8.42
C PRO A 119 -2.92 -0.19 8.45
N LEU A 120 -2.34 -1.38 8.66
CA LEU A 120 -3.11 -2.59 8.96
C LEU A 120 -3.72 -2.52 10.38
N ASP A 121 -4.70 -3.36 10.64
CA ASP A 121 -5.29 -3.55 11.95
C ASP A 121 -5.29 -5.05 12.30
N PRO A 122 -4.39 -5.49 13.21
CA PRO A 122 -3.44 -4.69 13.99
C PRO A 122 -2.25 -4.16 13.16
N ILE A 123 -1.63 -3.07 13.61
CA ILE A 123 -0.55 -2.39 12.87
C ILE A 123 0.71 -3.26 12.69
N ASP A 124 0.98 -4.14 13.63
CA ASP A 124 2.11 -5.09 13.63
C ASP A 124 1.91 -6.29 12.70
N ALA A 125 0.75 -6.37 12.02
CA ALA A 125 0.55 -7.35 10.95
C ALA A 125 1.50 -7.13 9.76
N ALA A 126 1.98 -5.90 9.50
CA ALA A 126 3.09 -5.61 8.60
C ALA A 126 4.43 -5.55 9.36
N ASP A 127 5.55 -5.72 8.65
CA ASP A 127 6.88 -5.54 9.24
C ASP A 127 7.19 -4.06 9.47
N GLN A 128 6.64 -3.18 8.64
CA GLN A 128 6.74 -1.73 8.76
C GLN A 128 5.50 -1.07 8.17
N THR A 129 5.14 0.10 8.71
CA THR A 129 4.10 0.98 8.16
C THR A 129 4.70 2.36 7.86
N MET A 130 4.43 2.87 6.67
CA MET A 130 4.80 4.22 6.24
C MET A 130 3.52 4.97 5.87
N ALA A 131 3.06 5.83 6.76
CA ALA A 131 1.80 6.55 6.61
C ALA A 131 1.89 7.95 7.24
N THR A 132 0.92 8.79 6.89
CA THR A 132 0.64 10.04 7.61
C THR A 132 0.18 9.70 9.02
N ASP A 133 0.50 10.54 10.00
CA ASP A 133 -0.19 10.53 11.29
C ASP A 133 -1.63 11.05 11.09
N ASN A 134 -2.52 10.13 10.77
CA ASN A 134 -3.90 10.44 10.41
C ASN A 134 -4.72 10.94 11.59
N PHE A 135 -4.41 10.50 12.82
CA PHE A 135 -5.04 11.04 14.01
C PHE A 135 -4.65 12.51 14.22
N GLN A 136 -3.36 12.80 14.15
CA GLN A 136 -2.87 14.18 14.30
C GLN A 136 -3.41 15.10 13.19
N ALA A 137 -3.51 14.61 11.96
CA ALA A 137 -4.09 15.38 10.85
C ALA A 137 -5.57 15.73 11.14
N GLY A 138 -6.36 14.76 11.61
CA GLY A 138 -7.73 14.98 12.05
C GLY A 138 -7.81 15.95 13.23
N PHE A 139 -6.97 15.76 14.26
CA PHE A 139 -6.93 16.63 15.43
C PHE A 139 -6.67 18.09 15.07
N LEU A 140 -5.68 18.33 14.24
CA LEU A 140 -5.32 19.70 13.83
C LEU A 140 -6.46 20.40 13.11
N ILE A 141 -7.15 19.73 12.18
CA ILE A 141 -8.28 20.35 11.48
C ILE A 141 -9.50 20.53 12.38
N GLY A 142 -9.76 19.60 13.31
CA GLY A 142 -10.82 19.74 14.32
C GLY A 142 -10.58 20.91 15.24
N ALA A 143 -9.37 21.04 15.79
CA ALA A 143 -8.97 22.18 16.63
C ALA A 143 -9.05 23.52 15.88
N TYR A 144 -8.59 23.53 14.64
CA TYR A 144 -8.68 24.73 13.78
C TYR A 144 -10.14 25.12 13.53
N ALA A 145 -11.00 24.16 13.16
CA ALA A 145 -12.41 24.40 12.91
C ALA A 145 -13.11 24.98 14.16
N LYS A 146 -12.90 24.37 15.33
CA LYS A 146 -13.41 24.86 16.60
C LYS A 146 -12.96 26.30 16.89
N ALA A 147 -11.68 26.58 16.73
CA ALA A 147 -11.13 27.90 16.99
C ALA A 147 -11.71 28.96 16.03
N LYS A 148 -11.89 28.60 14.73
CA LYS A 148 -12.48 29.50 13.73
C LYS A 148 -13.97 29.76 13.95
N MET A 149 -14.72 28.77 14.40
CA MET A 149 -16.15 28.91 14.67
C MET A 149 -16.43 29.67 15.99
N GLY A 150 -15.50 29.63 16.94
CA GLY A 150 -15.70 30.27 18.24
C GLY A 150 -16.97 29.76 18.92
N ASP A 151 -17.85 30.65 19.37
CA ASP A 151 -19.09 30.26 20.05
C ASP A 151 -20.04 29.42 19.16
N ALA A 152 -20.01 29.62 17.84
CA ALA A 152 -20.84 28.83 16.92
C ALA A 152 -20.47 27.35 16.88
N ALA A 153 -19.30 26.95 17.40
CA ALA A 153 -18.90 25.54 17.50
C ALA A 153 -19.84 24.71 18.38
N LYS A 154 -20.61 25.35 19.28
CA LYS A 154 -21.59 24.65 20.16
C LYS A 154 -22.77 24.11 19.36
N ASP A 155 -23.15 24.79 18.29
CA ASP A 155 -24.31 24.47 17.43
C ASP A 155 -23.89 23.95 16.07
N ALA A 156 -22.62 23.56 15.92
CA ALA A 156 -22.07 23.04 14.66
C ALA A 156 -22.88 21.82 14.15
N LYS A 157 -22.96 21.69 12.83
CA LYS A 157 -23.48 20.49 12.18
C LYS A 157 -22.35 19.87 11.36
N ILE A 158 -21.91 18.71 11.79
CA ILE A 158 -20.72 18.02 11.30
C ILE A 158 -21.16 16.74 10.62
N GLY A 159 -20.91 16.64 9.31
CA GLY A 159 -21.02 15.40 8.55
C GLY A 159 -19.64 14.87 8.23
N PHE A 160 -19.41 13.60 8.41
CA PHE A 160 -18.18 12.94 8.00
C PHE A 160 -18.36 12.29 6.63
N ILE A 161 -17.39 12.50 5.75
CA ILE A 161 -17.35 11.88 4.43
C ILE A 161 -16.15 10.95 4.40
N ASN A 162 -16.42 9.67 4.50
CA ASN A 162 -15.44 8.60 4.64
C ASN A 162 -15.14 7.94 3.28
N ILE A 163 -14.12 7.10 3.23
CA ILE A 163 -13.72 6.40 2.01
C ILE A 163 -14.74 5.31 1.68
N ASN A 164 -14.94 4.35 2.60
CA ASN A 164 -15.85 3.22 2.39
C ASN A 164 -16.40 2.67 3.74
N PRO A 165 -17.41 1.80 3.72
CA PRO A 165 -18.03 1.29 4.93
C PRO A 165 -17.19 0.25 5.71
N GLN A 166 -16.04 -0.18 5.19
CA GLN A 166 -15.16 -1.13 5.88
C GLN A 166 -14.39 -0.52 7.07
N GLN A 167 -14.61 0.76 7.37
CA GLN A 167 -13.96 1.49 8.47
C GLN A 167 -12.43 1.31 8.43
N VAL A 168 -11.84 1.64 7.28
CA VAL A 168 -10.39 1.58 7.13
C VAL A 168 -9.68 2.49 8.13
N THR A 169 -8.51 2.09 8.60
CA THR A 169 -7.79 2.79 9.68
C THR A 169 -7.58 4.27 9.42
N VAL A 170 -7.42 4.68 8.16
CA VAL A 170 -7.28 6.09 7.78
C VAL A 170 -8.53 6.89 8.14
N ASP A 171 -9.73 6.39 7.82
CA ASP A 171 -11.00 7.05 8.16
C ASP A 171 -11.20 7.10 9.67
N VAL A 172 -11.00 5.97 10.35
CA VAL A 172 -11.15 5.90 11.80
C VAL A 172 -10.25 6.92 12.48
N LEU A 173 -8.95 6.91 12.19
CA LEU A 173 -8.00 7.83 12.84
C LEU A 173 -8.31 9.29 12.56
N ARG A 174 -8.69 9.67 11.32
CA ARG A 174 -9.03 11.05 10.98
C ARG A 174 -10.31 11.53 11.66
N ASN A 175 -11.35 10.69 11.71
CA ASN A 175 -12.59 11.02 12.41
C ASN A 175 -12.35 11.19 13.92
N GLN A 176 -11.67 10.23 14.55
CA GLN A 176 -11.34 10.27 15.97
C GLN A 176 -10.46 11.49 16.30
N GLY A 177 -9.47 11.76 15.48
CA GLY A 177 -8.64 12.95 15.61
C GLY A 177 -9.45 14.24 15.50
N PHE A 178 -10.32 14.36 14.49
CA PHE A 178 -11.19 15.54 14.32
C PHE A 178 -12.08 15.75 15.56
N MET A 179 -12.77 14.72 16.01
CA MET A 179 -13.64 14.80 17.19
C MET A 179 -12.87 15.26 18.41
N SER A 180 -11.73 14.64 18.67
CA SER A 180 -10.84 15.01 19.79
C SER A 180 -10.41 16.48 19.71
N GLY A 181 -9.95 16.95 18.53
CA GLY A 181 -9.53 18.33 18.32
C GLY A 181 -10.69 19.34 18.41
N PHE A 182 -11.87 18.97 17.95
CA PHE A 182 -13.07 19.79 18.03
C PHE A 182 -13.68 19.82 19.45
N GLY A 183 -13.31 18.87 20.31
CA GLY A 183 -13.83 18.72 21.67
C GLY A 183 -15.16 17.96 21.71
N ILE A 184 -15.27 16.94 20.92
CA ILE A 184 -16.32 15.93 20.91
C ILE A 184 -15.76 14.67 21.58
N ASP A 185 -16.55 14.03 22.41
CA ASP A 185 -16.15 12.79 23.09
C ASP A 185 -16.00 11.65 22.08
N VAL A 186 -14.84 11.01 22.10
CA VAL A 186 -14.54 9.82 21.31
C VAL A 186 -14.98 8.60 22.13
N LYS A 187 -16.04 7.92 21.71
CA LYS A 187 -16.56 6.74 22.40
C LYS A 187 -15.61 5.55 22.28
N ASN A 188 -15.68 4.85 21.19
CA ASN A 188 -14.75 3.77 20.89
C ASN A 188 -13.69 4.26 19.89
N PRO A 189 -12.41 4.35 20.28
CA PRO A 189 -11.36 4.89 19.39
C PRO A 189 -11.08 4.04 18.13
N ASN A 190 -11.67 2.85 18.03
CA ASN A 190 -11.47 1.94 16.91
C ASN A 190 -12.67 1.84 15.96
N VAL A 191 -13.70 2.65 16.20
CA VAL A 191 -14.96 2.62 15.42
C VAL A 191 -15.39 4.04 15.11
N ILE A 192 -16.08 4.23 14.00
CA ILE A 192 -16.80 5.48 13.65
C ILE A 192 -18.28 5.18 13.51
N GLY A 193 -19.12 6.16 13.80
CA GLY A 193 -20.58 6.03 13.73
C GLY A 193 -21.22 5.53 15.03
N ASP A 194 -20.49 5.49 16.13
CA ASP A 194 -21.00 5.20 17.49
C ASP A 194 -21.12 6.47 18.35
N GLU A 195 -20.88 7.65 17.76
CA GLU A 195 -20.96 8.93 18.41
C GLU A 195 -22.42 9.31 18.74
N ASP A 196 -22.63 9.90 19.90
CA ASP A 196 -23.94 10.41 20.34
C ASP A 196 -23.98 11.94 20.50
N ASP A 197 -22.94 12.65 20.06
CA ASP A 197 -22.88 14.11 20.10
C ASP A 197 -23.87 14.71 19.07
N PRO A 198 -24.81 15.59 19.49
CA PRO A 198 -25.84 16.15 18.60
C PRO A 198 -25.31 17.04 17.47
N ARG A 199 -24.04 17.38 17.52
CA ARG A 199 -23.38 18.13 16.44
C ARG A 199 -23.01 17.21 15.26
N ILE A 200 -22.86 15.90 15.46
CA ILE A 200 -22.61 14.94 14.39
C ILE A 200 -23.96 14.58 13.74
N VAL A 201 -24.12 14.97 12.48
CA VAL A 201 -25.37 14.76 11.74
C VAL A 201 -25.38 13.52 10.86
N GLY A 202 -24.22 12.89 10.67
CA GLY A 202 -24.11 11.62 9.97
C GLY A 202 -22.77 11.36 9.33
N HIS A 203 -22.70 10.17 8.72
CA HIS A 203 -21.57 9.67 7.95
C HIS A 203 -22.03 9.26 6.57
N ASP A 204 -21.23 9.54 5.54
CA ASP A 204 -21.45 9.05 4.18
C ASP A 204 -20.13 8.61 3.56
N TYR A 205 -20.19 7.98 2.39
CA TYR A 205 -19.06 7.29 1.79
C TYR A 205 -18.84 7.71 0.33
N THR A 206 -17.58 7.98 0.00
CA THR A 206 -17.17 8.40 -1.35
C THR A 206 -16.76 7.25 -2.25
N ASN A 207 -16.50 6.07 -1.69
CA ASN A 207 -15.84 4.95 -2.36
C ASN A 207 -14.52 5.35 -3.05
N GLY A 208 -13.80 6.32 -2.44
CA GLY A 208 -12.51 6.78 -2.90
C GLY A 208 -12.50 7.47 -4.27
N ASN A 209 -13.66 7.99 -4.75
CA ASN A 209 -13.76 8.57 -6.08
C ASN A 209 -14.63 9.84 -6.14
N PRO A 210 -14.45 10.71 -7.17
CA PRO A 210 -15.18 11.97 -7.29
C PRO A 210 -16.70 11.83 -7.42
N GLU A 211 -17.19 10.76 -8.06
CA GLU A 211 -18.62 10.51 -8.21
C GLU A 211 -19.28 10.22 -6.86
N GLY A 212 -18.65 9.34 -6.07
CA GLY A 212 -19.08 9.09 -4.69
C GLY A 212 -19.04 10.34 -3.83
N GLY A 213 -17.99 11.16 -3.96
CA GLY A 213 -17.89 12.44 -3.26
C GLY A 213 -19.04 13.39 -3.58
N ARG A 214 -19.44 13.50 -4.86
CA ARG A 214 -20.61 14.32 -5.26
C ARG A 214 -21.94 13.80 -4.73
N LYS A 215 -22.08 12.48 -4.55
CA LYS A 215 -23.30 11.89 -3.98
C LYS A 215 -23.39 12.05 -2.49
N ALA A 216 -22.25 12.02 -1.80
CA ALA A 216 -22.17 12.15 -0.35
C ALA A 216 -22.38 13.60 0.14
N MET A 217 -22.15 14.59 -0.70
CA MET A 217 -22.34 16.02 -0.42
C MET A 217 -23.72 16.54 -0.79
#